data_6214b39e326f5aae22949880dca47f15
#
_entry.id   6214b39e326f5aae22949880dca47f15
#
_cell.length_a   1.000
_cell.length_b   1.000
_cell.length_c   1.000
_cell.angle_alpha   90.00
_cell.angle_beta   90.00
_cell.angle_gamma   90.00
#
_symmetry.space_group_name_H-M   'P 1'
#
loop_
_entity.id
_entity.type
_entity.pdbx_description
1 polymer ?
#
loop_
_entity_poly.entity_id
_entity_poly.type
_entity_poly.pdbx_seq_one_letter_code
_entity_poly.pdbx_strand_id
1 'polypeptide(L)'
;ADKLIEEWLYNKELKGERVEVGSVEAMSDDELQAFIADNKIVCPNCGKCDFTPIRKFNLMFKTFIGVTEDNVNTVYLRPETAGGIFVNFKNVQRATRSKMPMGVCQIGKAFRNEITPGNFIFRMREFEQMEMEFFCHPSTAQSWHEYYRKECYNFLLSLGINADMLRLRDHSPEELCFY
;
A
#
# COMPACT_ATOMS: atom_id res chain seq x y z
N ALA A 1 -3.51 -13.68 -8.10
CA ALA A 1 -3.11 -15.09 -7.96
C ALA A 1 -2.76 -15.40 -6.50
N ASP A 2 -1.87 -14.61 -5.89
CA ASP A 2 -1.42 -14.70 -4.50
C ASP A 2 -2.59 -14.88 -3.51
N LYS A 3 -3.50 -13.90 -3.44
CA LYS A 3 -4.67 -13.97 -2.56
C LYS A 3 -5.56 -15.20 -2.78
N LEU A 4 -5.66 -15.69 -4.00
CA LEU A 4 -6.43 -16.90 -4.30
C LEU A 4 -5.77 -18.15 -3.70
N ILE A 5 -4.44 -18.21 -3.75
CA ILE A 5 -3.64 -19.29 -3.15
C ILE A 5 -3.70 -19.21 -1.63
N GLU A 6 -3.53 -18.02 -1.04
CA GLU A 6 -3.62 -17.80 0.40
C GLU A 6 -4.99 -18.20 0.97
N GLU A 7 -6.08 -17.82 0.29
CA GLU A 7 -7.43 -18.20 0.68
C GLU A 7 -7.64 -19.73 0.58
N TRP A 8 -7.07 -20.35 -0.47
CA TRP A 8 -7.12 -21.79 -0.62
C TRP A 8 -6.33 -22.51 0.46
N LEU A 9 -5.12 -22.06 0.80
CA LEU A 9 -4.29 -22.58 1.88
C LEU A 9 -5.00 -22.46 3.23
N TYR A 10 -5.56 -21.30 3.52
CA TYR A 10 -6.32 -21.05 4.74
C TYR A 10 -7.51 -22.02 4.85
N ASN A 11 -8.25 -22.23 3.76
CA ASN A 11 -9.37 -23.16 3.74
C ASN A 11 -8.93 -24.62 3.92
N LYS A 12 -7.71 -24.99 3.46
CA LYS A 12 -7.12 -26.31 3.70
C LYS A 12 -6.73 -26.50 5.16
N GLU A 13 -6.11 -25.50 5.75
CA GLU A 13 -5.73 -25.53 7.18
C GLU A 13 -6.94 -25.66 8.09
N LEU A 14 -8.03 -24.95 7.80
CA LEU A 14 -9.30 -25.08 8.53
C LEU A 14 -9.88 -26.51 8.47
N LYS A 15 -9.56 -27.27 7.42
CA LYS A 15 -9.98 -28.67 7.27
C LYS A 15 -8.98 -29.67 7.87
N GLY A 16 -7.90 -29.17 8.50
CA GLY A 16 -6.84 -30.00 9.09
C GLY A 16 -5.82 -30.54 8.08
N GLU A 17 -5.87 -30.06 6.84
CA GLU A 17 -4.92 -30.42 5.79
C GLU A 17 -3.82 -29.34 5.70
N ARG A 18 -2.65 -29.60 6.27
CA ARG A 18 -1.52 -28.68 6.19
C ARG A 18 -0.74 -28.87 4.90
N VAL A 19 -0.65 -27.85 4.08
CA VAL A 19 0.18 -27.80 2.89
C VAL A 19 1.41 -26.96 3.22
N GLU A 20 2.60 -27.58 3.19
CA GLU A 20 3.85 -26.84 3.40
C GLU A 20 4.19 -26.07 2.13
N VAL A 21 4.05 -24.78 2.16
CA VAL A 21 4.41 -23.87 1.07
C VAL A 21 5.27 -22.76 1.69
N GLY A 22 6.29 -22.33 0.94
CA GLY A 22 7.02 -21.12 1.28
C GLY A 22 6.13 -19.87 1.23
N SER A 23 6.71 -18.69 1.42
CA SER A 23 5.93 -17.45 1.30
C SER A 23 5.34 -17.33 -0.11
N VAL A 24 4.02 -17.26 -0.21
CA VAL A 24 3.29 -17.08 -1.48
C VAL A 24 3.70 -15.77 -2.16
N GLU A 25 3.99 -14.74 -1.37
CA GLU A 25 4.44 -13.43 -1.87
C GLU A 25 5.83 -13.48 -2.54
N ALA A 26 6.65 -14.49 -2.21
CA ALA A 26 7.98 -14.67 -2.80
C ALA A 26 7.96 -15.50 -4.10
N MET A 27 6.82 -16.07 -4.47
CA MET A 27 6.68 -16.88 -5.69
C MET A 27 6.70 -16.01 -6.94
N SER A 28 7.35 -16.48 -7.98
CA SER A 28 7.27 -15.91 -9.32
C SER A 28 5.89 -16.13 -9.96
N ASP A 29 5.56 -15.35 -10.99
CA ASP A 29 4.29 -15.49 -11.72
C ASP A 29 4.09 -16.91 -12.27
N ASP A 30 5.19 -17.57 -12.74
CA ASP A 30 5.16 -18.93 -13.26
C ASP A 30 4.92 -19.96 -12.14
N GLU A 31 5.54 -19.78 -10.97
CA GLU A 31 5.34 -20.64 -9.81
C GLU A 31 3.92 -20.54 -9.27
N LEU A 32 3.38 -19.32 -9.19
CA LEU A 32 1.98 -19.08 -8.79
C LEU A 32 1.01 -19.77 -9.76
N GLN A 33 1.26 -19.65 -11.05
CA GLN A 33 0.43 -20.27 -12.08
C GLN A 33 0.49 -21.80 -12.04
N ALA A 34 1.68 -22.36 -11.88
CA ALA A 34 1.90 -23.79 -11.70
C ALA A 34 1.19 -24.30 -10.44
N PHE A 35 1.33 -23.58 -9.32
CA PHE A 35 0.67 -23.95 -8.06
C PHE A 35 -0.86 -24.00 -8.19
N ILE A 36 -1.45 -23.02 -8.86
CA ILE A 36 -2.91 -22.99 -9.12
C ILE A 36 -3.33 -24.19 -9.95
N ALA A 37 -2.57 -24.52 -11.00
CA ALA A 37 -2.88 -25.62 -11.90
C ALA A 37 -2.72 -27.01 -11.22
N ASP A 38 -1.61 -27.22 -10.52
CA ASP A 38 -1.28 -28.48 -9.86
C ASP A 38 -2.26 -28.83 -8.74
N ASN A 39 -2.68 -27.82 -7.98
CA ASN A 39 -3.64 -27.97 -6.90
C ASN A 39 -5.11 -27.85 -7.36
N LYS A 40 -5.35 -27.68 -8.66
CA LYS A 40 -6.69 -27.54 -9.27
C LYS A 40 -7.55 -26.50 -8.53
N ILE A 41 -6.94 -25.38 -8.19
CA ILE A 41 -7.63 -24.30 -7.48
C ILE A 41 -8.68 -23.72 -8.42
N VAL A 42 -9.89 -23.58 -7.92
CA VAL A 42 -11.03 -23.07 -8.70
C VAL A 42 -11.33 -21.61 -8.39
N CYS A 43 -11.85 -20.90 -9.35
CA CYS A 43 -12.33 -19.53 -9.16
C CYS A 43 -13.52 -19.52 -8.18
N PRO A 44 -13.47 -18.73 -7.09
CA PRO A 44 -14.56 -18.69 -6.12
C PRO A 44 -15.89 -18.18 -6.69
N ASN A 45 -15.84 -17.42 -7.80
CA ASN A 45 -17.04 -16.86 -8.41
C ASN A 45 -17.71 -17.78 -9.43
N CYS A 46 -16.94 -18.51 -10.23
CA CYS A 46 -17.49 -19.31 -11.33
C CYS A 46 -17.18 -20.82 -11.24
N GLY A 47 -16.37 -21.24 -10.27
CA GLY A 47 -16.01 -22.64 -10.05
C GLY A 47 -15.08 -23.27 -11.12
N LYS A 48 -14.61 -22.50 -12.09
CA LYS A 48 -13.71 -22.98 -13.14
C LYS A 48 -12.25 -22.90 -12.68
N CYS A 49 -11.42 -23.82 -13.16
CA CYS A 49 -9.96 -23.82 -12.95
C CYS A 49 -9.18 -23.31 -14.17
N ASP A 50 -9.87 -22.84 -15.20
CA ASP A 50 -9.26 -22.30 -16.42
C ASP A 50 -8.99 -20.80 -16.24
N PHE A 51 -7.77 -20.50 -15.82
CA PHE A 51 -7.32 -19.12 -15.61
C PHE A 51 -6.49 -18.65 -16.80
N THR A 52 -6.64 -17.40 -17.16
CA THR A 52 -5.70 -16.74 -18.08
C THR A 52 -4.31 -16.64 -17.45
N PRO A 53 -3.24 -16.57 -18.25
CA PRO A 53 -1.90 -16.32 -17.72
C PRO A 53 -1.86 -15.11 -16.79
N ILE A 54 -1.08 -15.21 -15.72
CA ILE A 54 -0.85 -14.12 -14.78
C ILE A 54 -0.22 -12.95 -15.55
N ARG A 55 -0.74 -11.77 -15.35
CA ARG A 55 -0.24 -10.56 -15.98
C ARG A 55 0.22 -9.59 -14.89
N LYS A 56 1.42 -9.05 -15.06
CA LYS A 56 1.91 -7.97 -14.19
C LYS A 56 1.01 -6.76 -14.33
N PHE A 57 0.51 -6.32 -13.18
CA PHE A 57 -0.32 -5.14 -13.10
C PHE A 57 0.52 -3.95 -12.65
N ASN A 58 0.49 -2.87 -13.39
CA ASN A 58 1.13 -1.64 -12.97
C ASN A 58 0.14 -0.76 -12.23
N LEU A 59 0.35 -0.59 -10.94
CA LEU A 59 -0.47 0.26 -10.09
C LEU A 59 -0.36 1.76 -10.45
N MET A 60 0.75 2.17 -11.08
CA MET A 60 0.93 3.54 -11.52
C MET A 60 0.18 3.81 -12.81
N PHE A 61 -0.51 4.94 -12.88
CA PHE A 61 -1.10 5.41 -14.13
C PHE A 61 -0.02 5.84 -15.10
N LYS A 62 -0.01 5.21 -16.25
CA LYS A 62 0.79 5.57 -17.40
C LYS A 62 0.06 6.64 -18.21
N THR A 63 0.78 7.66 -18.64
CA THR A 63 0.31 8.67 -19.60
C THR A 63 1.46 9.10 -20.51
N PHE A 64 1.23 10.02 -21.43
CA PHE A 64 2.21 10.48 -22.41
C PHE A 64 2.31 11.99 -22.38
N ILE A 65 3.52 12.50 -22.60
CA ILE A 65 3.79 13.92 -22.81
C ILE A 65 4.03 14.14 -24.31
N GLY A 66 3.40 15.18 -24.87
CA GLY A 66 3.54 15.50 -26.29
C GLY A 66 2.47 14.90 -27.17
N VAL A 67 2.74 14.82 -28.46
CA VAL A 67 1.76 14.51 -29.52
C VAL A 67 1.74 13.03 -29.87
N THR A 68 2.82 12.31 -29.56
CA THR A 68 2.98 10.89 -29.90
C THR A 68 2.98 10.00 -28.67
N GLU A 69 2.27 8.88 -28.74
CA GLU A 69 2.21 7.86 -27.70
C GLU A 69 3.32 6.83 -27.92
N ASP A 70 4.52 7.16 -27.46
CA ASP A 70 5.69 6.30 -27.55
C ASP A 70 6.37 6.11 -26.18
N ASN A 71 7.33 5.18 -26.11
CA ASN A 71 8.01 4.87 -24.86
C ASN A 71 8.88 6.03 -24.34
N VAL A 72 9.35 6.90 -25.21
CA VAL A 72 10.21 8.05 -24.85
C VAL A 72 9.37 9.13 -24.15
N ASN A 73 8.13 9.27 -24.56
CA ASN A 73 7.18 10.25 -24.03
C ASN A 73 6.32 9.70 -22.88
N THR A 74 6.58 8.46 -22.47
CA THR A 74 5.84 7.84 -21.36
C THR A 74 6.21 8.47 -20.02
N VAL A 75 5.19 8.88 -19.27
CA VAL A 75 5.31 9.34 -17.89
C VAL A 75 4.27 8.64 -17.01
N TYR A 76 4.49 8.70 -15.71
CA TYR A 76 3.56 8.13 -14.75
C TYR A 76 3.04 9.21 -13.82
N LEU A 77 1.75 9.16 -13.54
CA LEU A 77 1.14 9.99 -12.52
C LEU A 77 1.54 9.46 -11.13
N ARG A 78 1.76 10.38 -10.20
CA ARG A 78 2.19 10.00 -8.84
C ARG A 78 1.13 9.19 -8.11
N PRO A 79 1.47 8.04 -7.49
CA PRO A 79 0.53 7.22 -6.72
C PRO A 79 0.36 7.71 -5.28
N GLU A 80 1.20 8.66 -4.83
CA GLU A 80 1.23 9.22 -3.48
C GLU A 80 1.92 10.59 -3.48
N THR A 81 1.72 11.36 -2.44
CA THR A 81 2.35 12.68 -2.28
C THR A 81 3.71 12.61 -1.58
N ALA A 82 3.98 11.54 -0.82
CA ALA A 82 5.21 11.35 -0.06
C ALA A 82 6.49 11.42 -0.91
N GLY A 83 6.50 10.78 -2.08
CA GLY A 83 7.66 10.79 -2.97
C GLY A 83 8.15 12.20 -3.32
N GLY A 84 7.22 13.13 -3.55
CA GLY A 84 7.54 14.54 -3.80
C GLY A 84 8.18 15.24 -2.58
N ILE A 85 7.75 14.89 -1.38
CA ILE A 85 8.31 15.42 -0.13
C ILE A 85 9.77 14.97 0.04
N PHE A 86 10.05 13.68 -0.15
CA PHE A 86 11.40 13.12 -0.02
C PHE A 86 12.38 13.72 -1.04
N VAL A 87 11.98 13.79 -2.30
CA VAL A 87 12.81 14.36 -3.39
C VAL A 87 13.13 15.83 -3.11
N ASN A 88 12.17 16.61 -2.60
CA ASN A 88 12.34 18.04 -2.37
C ASN A 88 12.83 18.37 -0.94
N PHE A 89 13.07 17.40 -0.09
CA PHE A 89 13.45 17.63 1.30
C PHE A 89 14.57 18.67 1.48
N LYS A 90 15.69 18.49 0.78
CA LYS A 90 16.82 19.44 0.85
C LYS A 90 16.48 20.84 0.37
N ASN A 91 15.64 20.96 -0.65
CA ASN A 91 15.20 22.24 -1.18
C ASN A 91 14.32 22.98 -0.17
N VAL A 92 13.34 22.25 0.42
CA VAL A 92 12.48 22.80 1.47
C VAL A 92 13.29 23.25 2.67
N GLN A 93 14.20 22.40 3.17
CA GLN A 93 15.05 22.71 4.31
C GLN A 93 15.90 23.97 4.08
N ARG A 94 16.48 24.12 2.89
CA ARG A 94 17.27 25.30 2.53
C ARG A 94 16.43 26.57 2.43
N ALA A 95 15.29 26.46 1.73
CA ALA A 95 14.39 27.59 1.51
C ALA A 95 13.79 28.12 2.82
N THR A 96 13.39 27.23 3.71
CA THR A 96 12.81 27.58 5.00
C THR A 96 13.86 27.80 6.12
N ARG A 97 15.12 27.44 5.86
CA ARG A 97 16.20 27.42 6.86
C ARG A 97 15.86 26.62 8.12
N SER A 98 15.01 25.59 7.95
CA SER A 98 14.54 24.78 9.07
C SER A 98 15.62 23.84 9.59
N LYS A 99 15.62 23.63 10.91
CA LYS A 99 16.47 22.66 11.61
C LYS A 99 15.61 21.44 11.96
N MET A 100 16.31 20.30 12.17
CA MET A 100 15.67 19.10 12.71
C MET A 100 15.28 19.29 14.19
N PRO A 101 14.15 18.74 14.64
CA PRO A 101 13.13 18.03 13.84
C PRO A 101 12.28 18.99 13.00
N MET A 102 11.78 18.51 11.85
CA MET A 102 10.89 19.28 11.01
C MET A 102 9.88 18.38 10.29
N GLY A 103 8.64 18.86 10.14
CA GLY A 103 7.62 18.21 9.33
C GLY A 103 7.42 18.93 8.00
N VAL A 104 7.15 18.16 6.96
CA VAL A 104 6.75 18.68 5.65
C VAL A 104 5.43 18.05 5.29
N CYS A 105 4.40 18.87 5.07
CA CYS A 105 3.08 18.42 4.66
C CYS A 105 2.83 18.73 3.20
N GLN A 106 2.09 17.88 2.54
CA GLN A 106 1.56 18.11 1.21
C GLN A 106 0.11 17.67 1.12
N ILE A 107 -0.74 18.52 0.52
CA ILE A 107 -2.11 18.17 0.13
C ILE A 107 -2.14 18.22 -1.39
N GLY A 108 -2.65 17.17 -2.02
CA GLY A 108 -2.73 17.14 -3.48
C GLY A 108 -3.30 15.84 -4.04
N LYS A 109 -3.46 15.83 -5.35
CA LYS A 109 -3.95 14.66 -6.09
C LYS A 109 -2.92 13.53 -6.10
N ALA A 110 -3.43 12.32 -5.92
CA ALA A 110 -2.71 11.07 -6.15
C ALA A 110 -3.55 10.16 -7.05
N PHE A 111 -2.87 9.24 -7.74
CA PHE A 111 -3.48 8.44 -8.79
C PHE A 111 -3.03 6.99 -8.65
N ARG A 112 -3.96 6.10 -8.57
CA ARG A 112 -3.68 4.66 -8.55
C ARG A 112 -4.50 3.96 -9.61
N ASN A 113 -3.91 3.17 -10.44
CA ASN A 113 -4.59 2.42 -11.48
C ASN A 113 -5.31 1.19 -10.88
N GLU A 114 -6.36 1.44 -10.11
CA GLU A 114 -7.14 0.39 -9.45
C GLU A 114 -7.79 -0.55 -10.46
N ILE A 115 -7.64 -1.86 -10.26
CA ILE A 115 -8.26 -2.87 -11.11
C ILE A 115 -9.77 -2.78 -11.01
N THR A 116 -10.30 -2.67 -9.78
CA THR A 116 -11.73 -2.62 -9.50
C THR A 116 -12.07 -1.43 -8.61
N PRO A 117 -12.26 -0.24 -9.18
CA PRO A 117 -12.83 0.88 -8.42
C PRO A 117 -14.19 0.51 -7.86
N GLY A 118 -14.55 1.03 -6.69
CA GLY A 118 -15.83 0.69 -6.09
C GLY A 118 -16.06 1.37 -4.75
N ASN A 119 -17.21 1.04 -4.15
CA ASN A 119 -17.62 1.58 -2.86
C ASN A 119 -17.61 3.13 -2.82
N PHE A 120 -18.19 3.73 -3.81
CA PHE A 120 -18.29 5.18 -4.00
C PHE A 120 -16.90 5.84 -3.98
N ILE A 121 -16.56 6.62 -2.96
CA ILE A 121 -15.26 7.32 -2.85
C ILE A 121 -14.16 6.50 -2.19
N PHE A 122 -14.44 5.29 -1.67
CA PHE A 122 -13.46 4.52 -0.91
C PHE A 122 -12.36 3.90 -1.78
N ARG A 123 -12.67 3.62 -3.07
CA ARG A 123 -11.69 3.06 -4.00
C ARG A 123 -11.82 3.74 -5.36
N MET A 124 -11.11 4.82 -5.52
CA MET A 124 -11.07 5.64 -6.74
C MET A 124 -9.68 5.61 -7.36
N ARG A 125 -9.63 5.88 -8.65
CA ARG A 125 -8.36 6.00 -9.40
C ARG A 125 -7.68 7.36 -9.22
N GLU A 126 -8.47 8.38 -8.93
CA GLU A 126 -8.00 9.73 -8.62
C GLU A 126 -8.57 10.16 -7.27
N PHE A 127 -7.73 10.57 -6.34
CA PHE A 127 -8.12 10.99 -5.00
C PHE A 127 -7.18 12.06 -4.47
N GLU A 128 -7.60 12.72 -3.41
CA GLU A 128 -6.76 13.67 -2.69
C GLU A 128 -6.13 12.98 -1.49
N GLN A 129 -4.84 13.24 -1.28
CA GLN A 129 -4.12 12.86 -0.08
C GLN A 129 -3.61 14.09 0.65
N MET A 130 -3.58 13.97 1.97
CA MET A 130 -2.82 14.84 2.86
C MET A 130 -1.82 13.97 3.59
N GLU A 131 -0.54 14.21 3.35
CA GLU A 131 0.54 13.47 3.97
C GLU A 131 1.48 14.44 4.69
N MET A 132 2.04 13.98 5.81
CA MET A 132 3.07 14.68 6.56
C MET A 132 4.23 13.72 6.81
N GLU A 133 5.39 14.10 6.33
CA GLU A 133 6.64 13.41 6.62
C GLU A 133 7.39 14.19 7.71
N PHE A 134 7.60 13.54 8.85
CA PHE A 134 8.30 14.15 9.99
C PHE A 134 9.72 13.61 10.08
N PHE A 135 10.66 14.51 9.91
CA PHE A 135 12.10 14.22 9.90
C PHE A 135 12.72 14.54 11.26
N CYS A 136 13.35 13.56 11.87
CA CYS A 136 14.03 13.72 13.16
C CYS A 136 15.34 12.95 13.20
N HIS A 137 16.14 13.18 14.24
CA HIS A 137 17.35 12.40 14.46
C HIS A 137 16.97 10.97 14.89
N PRO A 138 17.67 9.91 14.41
CA PRO A 138 17.35 8.52 14.75
C PRO A 138 17.26 8.26 16.26
N SER A 139 18.11 8.89 17.07
CA SER A 139 18.09 8.73 18.54
C SER A 139 16.82 9.26 19.22
N THR A 140 16.02 10.08 18.54
CA THR A 140 14.77 10.64 19.05
C THR A 140 13.53 10.08 18.35
N ALA A 141 13.72 9.16 17.38
CA ALA A 141 12.63 8.64 16.57
C ALA A 141 11.55 7.96 17.42
N GLN A 142 11.94 7.13 18.40
CA GLN A 142 10.99 6.44 19.28
C GLN A 142 10.15 7.43 20.11
N SER A 143 10.76 8.47 20.66
CA SER A 143 10.05 9.48 21.45
C SER A 143 9.04 10.26 20.59
N TRP A 144 9.40 10.57 19.34
CA TRP A 144 8.50 11.23 18.41
C TRP A 144 7.37 10.32 17.94
N HIS A 145 7.64 9.02 17.73
CA HIS A 145 6.60 8.05 17.42
C HIS A 145 5.55 7.97 18.55
N GLU A 146 6.00 7.86 19.80
CA GLU A 146 5.10 7.83 20.96
C GLU A 146 4.30 9.14 21.10
N TYR A 147 4.94 10.28 20.87
CA TYR A 147 4.28 11.58 20.86
C TYR A 147 3.15 11.62 19.83
N TYR A 148 3.43 11.30 18.56
CA TYR A 148 2.42 11.33 17.51
C TYR A 148 1.33 10.28 17.69
N ARG A 149 1.67 9.11 18.19
CA ARG A 149 0.69 8.08 18.55
C ARG A 149 -0.35 8.62 19.54
N LYS A 150 0.10 9.34 20.55
CA LYS A 150 -0.78 9.99 21.54
C LYS A 150 -1.58 11.15 20.94
N GLU A 151 -0.93 11.98 20.15
CA GLU A 151 -1.59 13.13 19.50
C GLU A 151 -2.67 12.68 18.52
N CYS A 152 -2.40 11.65 17.69
CA CYS A 152 -3.42 11.10 16.80
C CYS A 152 -4.63 10.55 17.57
N TYR A 153 -4.38 9.83 18.67
CA TYR A 153 -5.45 9.33 19.52
C TYR A 153 -6.30 10.47 20.11
N ASN A 154 -5.63 11.47 20.68
CA ASN A 154 -6.31 12.64 21.25
C ASN A 154 -7.08 13.44 20.17
N PHE A 155 -6.52 13.55 18.98
CA PHE A 155 -7.19 14.20 17.85
C PHE A 155 -8.50 13.50 17.51
N LEU A 156 -8.52 12.17 17.42
CA LEU A 156 -9.74 11.40 17.17
C LEU A 156 -10.80 11.61 18.26
N LEU A 157 -10.37 11.65 19.53
CA LEU A 157 -11.28 11.99 20.64
C LEU A 157 -11.85 13.40 20.51
N SER A 158 -11.02 14.36 20.08
CA SER A 158 -11.46 15.76 19.91
C SER A 158 -12.51 15.92 18.80
N LEU A 159 -12.54 14.99 17.84
CA LEU A 159 -13.57 14.92 16.80
C LEU A 159 -14.89 14.28 17.30
N GLY A 160 -14.95 13.86 18.56
CA GLY A 160 -16.14 13.26 19.17
C GLY A 160 -16.26 11.75 19.01
N ILE A 161 -15.18 11.06 18.58
CA ILE A 161 -15.18 9.60 18.54
C ILE A 161 -15.14 9.07 19.97
N ASN A 162 -16.03 8.12 20.30
CA ASN A 162 -16.08 7.51 21.62
C ASN A 162 -14.79 6.72 21.90
N ALA A 163 -14.19 6.98 23.07
CA ALA A 163 -12.97 6.28 23.52
C ALA A 163 -13.13 4.75 23.57
N ASP A 164 -14.31 4.26 23.95
CA ASP A 164 -14.58 2.81 24.00
C ASP A 164 -14.58 2.15 22.62
N MET A 165 -14.70 2.93 21.56
CA MET A 165 -14.66 2.47 20.17
C MET A 165 -13.27 2.59 19.52
N LEU A 166 -12.30 3.16 20.26
CA LEU A 166 -10.93 3.33 19.81
C LEU A 166 -10.00 2.37 20.54
N ARG A 167 -9.09 1.76 19.79
CA ARG A 167 -7.97 1.00 20.35
C ARG A 167 -6.69 1.31 19.62
N LEU A 168 -5.61 1.38 20.34
CA LEU A 168 -4.27 1.32 19.77
C LEU A 168 -3.91 -0.15 19.57
N ARG A 169 -3.52 -0.51 18.35
CA ARG A 169 -3.09 -1.86 18.00
C ARG A 169 -1.70 -1.79 17.36
N ASP A 170 -0.78 -2.49 17.94
CA ASP A 170 0.51 -2.69 17.30
C ASP A 170 0.37 -3.81 16.25
N HIS A 171 1.04 -3.65 15.10
CA HIS A 171 1.10 -4.68 14.08
C HIS A 171 1.87 -5.90 14.58
N SER A 172 1.42 -7.09 14.20
CA SER A 172 2.21 -8.29 14.42
C SER A 172 3.46 -8.30 13.52
N PRO A 173 4.50 -9.09 13.84
CA PRO A 173 5.70 -9.14 13.01
C PRO A 173 5.42 -9.44 11.54
N GLU A 174 4.41 -10.24 11.25
CA GLU A 174 4.01 -10.63 9.90
C GLU A 174 3.32 -9.50 9.12
N GLU A 175 2.79 -8.51 9.81
CA GLU A 175 2.15 -7.33 9.21
C GLU A 175 3.14 -6.19 8.98
N LEU A 176 4.36 -6.28 9.52
CA LEU A 176 5.37 -5.23 9.37
C LEU A 176 5.99 -5.27 7.98
N CYS A 177 6.22 -4.08 7.43
CA CYS A 177 7.01 -3.94 6.22
C CYS A 177 8.46 -4.39 6.47
N PHE A 178 9.11 -4.85 5.40
CA PHE A 178 10.50 -5.36 5.46
C PHE A 178 11.57 -4.24 5.53
N TYR A 179 11.21 -3.01 5.55
CA TYR A 179 12.09 -1.84 5.63
C TYR A 179 11.95 -1.08 6.94
#